data_c3063b16aa444136ccdc685142929959
#
_entry.id   c3063b16aa444136ccdc685142929959
#
_cell.length_a   1.000
_cell.length_b   1.000
_cell.length_c   1.000
_cell.angle_alpha   90.00
_cell.angle_beta   90.00
_cell.angle_gamma   90.00
#
_symmetry.space_group_name_H-M   'P 1'
#
loop_
_entity.id
_entity.type
_entity.pdbx_description
1 polymer ?
#
loop_
_entity_poly.entity_id
_entity_poly.type
_entity_poly.pdbx_seq_one_letter_code
_entity_poly.pdbx_strand_id
1 'polypeptide(L)'
;MSLKTRLNRALHGLTDGGFTRFRKWLRGRVLSASADTPAREPVTHVIVLDGTMSSLDPGEETNAGLVYRLMDEVRRSGHGAKISVYYEAGIQWRGWKSAWTVATGKGINRQIRRAYGYLASRYRPGDKI
;
A
#
# COMPACT_ATOMS: atom_id res chain seq x y z
N MET A 1 3.41 14.22 53.51
CA MET A 1 3.91 14.37 52.14
C MET A 1 2.93 13.68 51.21
N SER A 2 2.16 14.44 50.43
CA SER A 2 0.97 13.98 49.71
C SER A 2 1.33 13.05 48.53
N LEU A 3 0.49 12.03 48.29
CA LEU A 3 0.60 11.07 47.18
C LEU A 3 0.73 11.78 45.81
N LYS A 4 0.07 12.94 45.66
CA LYS A 4 0.15 13.79 44.44
C LYS A 4 1.56 14.29 44.16
N THR A 5 2.35 14.61 45.20
CA THR A 5 3.72 15.13 45.06
C THR A 5 4.70 14.03 44.58
N ARG A 6 4.45 12.78 44.98
CA ARG A 6 5.23 11.63 44.55
C ARG A 6 4.90 11.23 43.09
N LEU A 7 3.62 11.31 42.74
CA LEU A 7 3.18 10.99 41.36
C LEU A 7 3.70 12.02 40.34
N ASN A 8 3.65 13.31 40.66
CA ASN A 8 4.19 14.36 39.81
C ASN A 8 5.70 14.24 39.60
N ARG A 9 6.47 13.88 40.66
CA ARG A 9 7.92 13.68 40.53
C ARG A 9 8.27 12.46 39.68
N ALA A 10 7.48 11.40 39.76
CA ALA A 10 7.64 10.21 38.90
C ALA A 10 7.29 10.49 37.43
N LEU A 11 6.27 11.30 37.18
CA LEU A 11 5.87 11.70 35.81
C LEU A 11 6.86 12.67 35.16
N HIS A 12 7.41 13.63 35.90
CA HIS A 12 8.46 14.52 35.37
C HIS A 12 9.79 13.81 35.06
N GLY A 13 10.12 12.75 35.80
CA GLY A 13 11.34 11.97 35.54
C GLY A 13 11.22 11.08 34.28
N LEU A 14 10.01 10.76 33.84
CA LEU A 14 9.75 9.93 32.65
C LEU A 14 9.68 10.74 31.34
N THR A 15 9.45 12.06 31.41
CA THR A 15 9.14 12.85 30.19
C THR A 15 10.37 13.40 29.48
N ASP A 16 11.48 13.72 30.14
CA ASP A 16 12.59 14.43 29.47
C ASP A 16 13.80 13.55 29.11
N GLY A 17 14.13 12.55 29.88
CA GLY A 17 15.31 11.71 29.61
C GLY A 17 15.04 10.49 28.76
N GLY A 18 13.93 9.81 29.00
CA GLY A 18 13.57 8.56 28.30
C GLY A 18 13.14 8.78 26.85
N PHE A 19 12.32 9.81 26.63
CA PHE A 19 11.81 10.13 25.29
C PHE A 19 12.89 10.70 24.36
N THR A 20 13.81 11.50 24.90
CA THR A 20 14.95 12.05 24.15
C THR A 20 15.94 10.95 23.77
N ARG A 21 16.20 9.99 24.68
CA ARG A 21 17.05 8.82 24.40
C ARG A 21 16.40 7.89 23.39
N PHE A 22 15.09 7.67 23.49
CA PHE A 22 14.32 6.87 22.53
C PHE A 22 14.29 7.52 21.13
N ARG A 23 14.08 8.83 21.04
CA ARG A 23 14.17 9.57 19.76
C ARG A 23 15.58 9.53 19.16
N LYS A 24 16.61 9.65 19.96
CA LYS A 24 18.01 9.58 19.53
C LYS A 24 18.36 8.15 19.04
N TRP A 25 17.88 7.13 19.74
CA TRP A 25 18.04 5.74 19.36
C TRP A 25 17.28 5.41 18.05
N LEU A 26 16.02 5.85 17.90
CA LEU A 26 15.25 5.73 16.66
C LEU A 26 15.93 6.46 15.49
N ARG A 27 16.37 7.71 15.69
CA ARG A 27 17.12 8.45 14.67
C ARG A 27 18.40 7.74 14.26
N GLY A 28 19.17 7.26 15.20
CA GLY A 28 20.40 6.52 14.92
C GLY A 28 20.12 5.27 14.08
N ARG A 29 19.04 4.54 14.41
CA ARG A 29 18.68 3.31 13.71
C ARG A 29 18.07 3.54 12.32
N VAL A 30 17.26 4.60 12.17
CA VAL A 30 16.69 4.99 10.87
C VAL A 30 17.76 5.56 9.94
N LEU A 31 18.70 6.35 10.46
CA LEU A 31 19.77 6.93 9.66
C LEU A 31 20.86 5.91 9.32
N SER A 32 21.17 4.96 10.21
CA SER A 32 22.14 3.89 9.91
C SER A 32 21.57 2.84 8.96
N ALA A 33 20.26 2.59 8.98
CA ALA A 33 19.59 1.72 8.01
C ALA A 33 19.60 2.32 6.59
N SER A 34 19.77 3.64 6.46
CA SER A 34 19.83 4.33 5.16
C SER A 34 21.21 4.34 4.52
N ALA A 35 22.28 4.10 5.29
CA ALA A 35 23.67 4.31 4.83
C ALA A 35 24.31 3.09 4.16
N ASP A 36 23.75 1.88 4.34
CA ASP A 36 24.41 0.63 3.91
C ASP A 36 23.54 -0.29 3.05
N THR A 37 22.36 0.16 2.65
CA THR A 37 21.57 -0.61 1.70
C THR A 37 22.01 -0.24 0.29
N PRO A 38 22.54 -1.18 -0.52
CA PRO A 38 22.86 -0.90 -1.91
C PRO A 38 21.65 -0.27 -2.57
N ALA A 39 21.86 0.80 -3.33
CA ALA A 39 20.81 1.58 -3.97
C ALA A 39 19.93 0.62 -4.79
N ARG A 40 18.79 0.24 -4.25
CA ARG A 40 17.81 -0.61 -4.93
C ARG A 40 17.24 0.18 -6.10
N GLU A 41 17.18 -0.44 -7.25
CA GLU A 41 16.47 0.16 -8.37
C GLU A 41 15.01 0.41 -8.00
N PRO A 42 14.48 1.62 -8.29
CA PRO A 42 13.08 1.94 -8.04
C PRO A 42 12.15 0.99 -8.80
N VAL A 43 11.05 0.63 -8.19
CA VAL A 43 9.98 -0.15 -8.82
C VAL A 43 8.85 0.78 -9.21
N THR A 44 8.30 0.60 -10.42
CA THR A 44 7.07 1.26 -10.82
C THR A 44 5.88 0.35 -10.48
N HIS A 45 5.02 0.79 -9.56
CA HIS A 45 3.79 0.08 -9.19
C HIS A 45 2.65 0.53 -10.08
N VAL A 46 2.13 -0.37 -10.90
CA VAL A 46 0.96 -0.13 -11.75
C VAL A 46 -0.25 -0.78 -11.08
N ILE A 47 -1.25 0.02 -10.75
CA ILE A 47 -2.48 -0.44 -10.12
C ILE A 47 -3.63 -0.19 -11.09
N VAL A 48 -4.24 -1.26 -11.55
CA VAL A 48 -5.36 -1.22 -12.47
C VAL A 48 -6.62 -1.65 -11.73
N LEU A 49 -7.54 -0.71 -11.57
CA LEU A 49 -8.88 -0.97 -11.03
C LEU A 49 -9.87 -0.94 -12.19
N ASP A 50 -10.51 -2.05 -12.42
CA ASP A 50 -11.42 -2.19 -13.56
C ASP A 50 -12.88 -1.93 -13.17
N GLY A 51 -13.72 -1.68 -14.17
CA GLY A 51 -15.13 -1.39 -14.00
C GLY A 51 -15.99 -2.59 -13.62
N THR A 52 -17.26 -2.34 -13.35
CA THR A 52 -18.26 -3.39 -13.09
C THR A 52 -18.38 -4.31 -14.32
N MET A 53 -18.50 -5.61 -14.08
CA MET A 53 -18.63 -6.64 -15.13
C MET A 53 -17.38 -6.83 -16.00
N SER A 54 -16.23 -6.32 -15.56
CA SER A 54 -14.97 -6.54 -16.28
C SER A 54 -14.51 -7.99 -16.22
N SER A 55 -13.94 -8.47 -17.31
CA SER A 55 -13.31 -9.79 -17.44
C SER A 55 -11.91 -9.66 -18.02
N LEU A 56 -11.08 -10.63 -17.74
CA LEU A 56 -9.80 -10.86 -18.46
C LEU A 56 -9.91 -12.03 -19.44
N ASP A 57 -11.11 -12.54 -19.70
CA ASP A 57 -11.32 -13.61 -20.65
C ASP A 57 -10.98 -13.13 -22.07
N PRO A 58 -10.32 -13.96 -22.88
CA PRO A 58 -9.89 -13.58 -24.21
C PRO A 58 -11.07 -13.11 -25.09
N GLY A 59 -10.99 -11.90 -25.60
CA GLY A 59 -12.03 -11.29 -26.43
C GLY A 59 -13.12 -10.52 -25.68
N GLU A 60 -13.10 -10.55 -24.35
CA GLU A 60 -14.04 -9.81 -23.49
C GLU A 60 -13.32 -8.81 -22.58
N GLU A 61 -12.04 -8.56 -22.83
CA GLU A 61 -11.24 -7.66 -22.02
C GLU A 61 -11.70 -6.21 -22.19
N THR A 62 -11.75 -5.53 -21.07
CA THR A 62 -11.90 -4.07 -21.05
C THR A 62 -10.58 -3.39 -21.43
N ASN A 63 -10.62 -2.08 -21.73
CA ASN A 63 -9.40 -1.31 -21.95
C ASN A 63 -8.46 -1.38 -20.74
N ALA A 64 -8.99 -1.41 -19.51
CA ALA A 64 -8.20 -1.58 -18.29
C ALA A 64 -7.57 -2.98 -18.21
N GLY A 65 -8.31 -4.01 -18.57
CA GLY A 65 -7.81 -5.38 -18.68
C GLY A 65 -6.68 -5.52 -19.69
N LEU A 66 -6.81 -4.87 -20.86
CA LEU A 66 -5.75 -4.83 -21.88
C LEU A 66 -4.50 -4.12 -21.37
N VAL A 67 -4.64 -2.98 -20.69
CA VAL A 67 -3.50 -2.28 -20.06
C VAL A 67 -2.80 -3.20 -19.06
N TYR A 68 -3.56 -3.89 -18.22
CA TYR A 68 -2.99 -4.87 -17.29
C TYR A 68 -2.18 -5.94 -18.00
N ARG A 69 -2.73 -6.56 -19.06
CA ARG A 69 -2.04 -7.60 -19.83
C ARG A 69 -0.73 -7.11 -20.44
N LEU A 70 -0.76 -5.94 -21.07
CA LEU A 70 0.44 -5.32 -21.64
C LEU A 70 1.51 -5.05 -20.58
N MET A 71 1.12 -4.51 -19.43
CA MET A 71 2.06 -4.24 -18.35
C MET A 71 2.61 -5.55 -17.73
N ASP A 72 1.80 -6.59 -17.64
CA ASP A 72 2.24 -7.90 -17.16
C ASP A 72 3.20 -8.58 -18.14
N GLU A 73 2.99 -8.42 -19.44
CA GLU A 73 3.90 -8.88 -20.48
C GLU A 73 5.25 -8.15 -20.39
N VAL A 74 5.24 -6.82 -20.28
CA VAL A 74 6.47 -6.04 -20.08
C VAL A 74 7.20 -6.49 -18.82
N ARG A 75 6.48 -6.74 -17.72
CA ARG A 75 7.06 -7.27 -16.49
C ARG A 75 7.72 -8.63 -16.69
N ARG A 76 7.10 -9.51 -17.45
CA ARG A 76 7.60 -10.88 -17.72
C ARG A 76 8.77 -10.89 -18.69
N SER A 77 8.80 -9.98 -19.66
CA SER A 77 9.89 -9.89 -20.63
C SER A 77 11.24 -9.53 -20.01
N GLY A 78 11.24 -8.95 -18.82
CA GLY A 78 12.47 -8.54 -18.14
C GLY A 78 13.20 -7.37 -18.80
N HIS A 79 12.62 -6.79 -19.86
CA HIS A 79 13.19 -5.67 -20.59
C HIS A 79 12.76 -4.35 -19.94
N GLY A 80 13.66 -3.66 -19.29
CA GLY A 80 13.43 -2.29 -18.80
C GLY A 80 13.26 -2.18 -17.28
N ALA A 81 12.53 -1.15 -16.86
CA ALA A 81 12.33 -0.80 -15.46
C ALA A 81 11.60 -1.92 -14.69
N LYS A 82 11.94 -2.09 -13.42
CA LYS A 82 11.23 -3.02 -12.53
C LYS A 82 9.78 -2.55 -12.36
N ILE A 83 8.85 -3.37 -12.84
CA ILE A 83 7.42 -3.10 -12.78
C ILE A 83 6.74 -4.11 -11.87
N SER A 84 5.85 -3.63 -11.01
CA SER A 84 4.97 -4.43 -10.18
C SER A 84 3.53 -4.10 -10.57
N VAL A 85 2.79 -5.08 -11.04
CA VAL A 85 1.44 -4.87 -11.59
C VAL A 85 0.41 -5.53 -10.69
N TYR A 86 -0.65 -4.81 -10.39
CA TYR A 86 -1.82 -5.29 -9.67
C TYR A 86 -3.08 -5.00 -10.46
N TYR A 87 -3.93 -5.99 -10.59
CA TYR A 87 -5.24 -5.88 -11.21
C TYR A 87 -6.32 -6.27 -10.22
N GLU A 88 -7.34 -5.47 -10.12
CA GLU A 88 -8.57 -5.80 -9.38
C GLU A 88 -9.74 -5.71 -10.34
N ALA A 89 -10.38 -6.85 -10.59
CA ALA A 89 -11.59 -6.91 -11.40
C ALA A 89 -12.72 -6.11 -10.74
N GLY A 90 -13.57 -5.53 -11.56
CA GLY A 90 -14.76 -4.84 -11.10
C GLY A 90 -15.75 -5.75 -10.40
N ILE A 91 -16.81 -5.15 -9.87
CA ILE A 91 -17.86 -5.89 -9.18
C ILE A 91 -18.59 -6.79 -10.18
N GLN A 92 -18.54 -8.10 -9.97
CA GLN A 92 -19.22 -9.07 -10.80
C GLN A 92 -20.73 -9.13 -10.44
N TRP A 93 -21.55 -9.17 -11.47
CA TRP A 93 -22.98 -9.32 -11.31
C TRP A 93 -23.34 -10.77 -11.01
N ARG A 94 -23.63 -11.08 -9.75
CA ARG A 94 -24.12 -12.41 -9.34
C ARG A 94 -25.51 -12.30 -8.68
N GLY A 95 -26.51 -11.84 -9.46
CA GLY A 95 -27.90 -11.74 -9.02
C GLY A 95 -28.24 -10.42 -8.28
N TRP A 96 -29.50 -10.31 -7.82
CA TRP A 96 -30.10 -9.10 -7.24
C TRP A 96 -29.34 -8.50 -6.05
N LYS A 97 -28.65 -9.33 -5.26
CA LYS A 97 -27.84 -8.85 -4.13
C LYS A 97 -26.61 -8.03 -4.58
N SER A 98 -26.12 -8.31 -5.78
CA SER A 98 -24.98 -7.58 -6.35
C SER A 98 -25.39 -6.19 -6.84
N ALA A 99 -26.63 -6.03 -7.34
CA ALA A 99 -27.17 -4.74 -7.77
C ALA A 99 -27.13 -3.71 -6.63
N TRP A 100 -27.52 -4.12 -5.43
CA TRP A 100 -27.50 -3.26 -4.26
C TRP A 100 -26.08 -2.87 -3.83
N THR A 101 -25.13 -3.78 -3.99
CA THR A 101 -23.71 -3.52 -3.69
C THR A 101 -23.11 -2.51 -4.68
N VAL A 102 -23.49 -2.60 -5.96
CA VAL A 102 -23.10 -1.63 -7.00
C VAL A 102 -23.71 -0.26 -6.71
N ALA A 103 -25.02 -0.21 -6.46
CA ALA A 103 -25.75 1.02 -6.21
C ALA A 103 -25.28 1.77 -4.95
N THR A 104 -24.84 1.05 -3.93
CA THR A 104 -24.36 1.63 -2.67
C THR A 104 -22.84 1.91 -2.64
N GLY A 105 -22.11 1.57 -3.69
CA GLY A 105 -20.65 1.76 -3.76
C GLY A 105 -19.83 0.93 -2.76
N LYS A 106 -20.45 0.02 -2.00
CA LYS A 106 -19.74 -0.81 -1.00
C LYS A 106 -18.64 -1.67 -1.60
N GLY A 107 -18.79 -2.08 -2.87
CA GLY A 107 -17.79 -2.86 -3.59
C GLY A 107 -16.50 -2.07 -3.85
N ILE A 108 -16.62 -0.79 -4.18
CA ILE A 108 -15.49 0.09 -4.47
C ILE A 108 -14.57 0.24 -3.25
N ASN A 109 -15.12 0.42 -2.06
CA ASN A 109 -14.32 0.51 -0.84
C ASN A 109 -13.47 -0.75 -0.59
N ARG A 110 -13.96 -1.92 -0.97
CA ARG A 110 -13.21 -3.17 -0.86
C ARG A 110 -12.05 -3.21 -1.86
N GLN A 111 -12.29 -2.81 -3.10
CA GLN A 111 -11.26 -2.72 -4.13
C GLN A 111 -10.15 -1.74 -3.74
N ILE A 112 -10.52 -0.55 -3.29
CA ILE A 112 -9.57 0.46 -2.80
C ILE A 112 -8.72 -0.09 -1.66
N ARG A 113 -9.34 -0.75 -0.67
CA ARG A 113 -8.61 -1.34 0.46
C ARG A 113 -7.62 -2.43 0.02
N ARG A 114 -7.97 -3.26 -0.94
CA ARG A 114 -7.09 -4.30 -1.49
C ARG A 114 -5.93 -3.69 -2.26
N ALA A 115 -6.21 -2.74 -3.15
CA ALA A 115 -5.19 -2.02 -3.90
C ALA A 115 -4.23 -1.28 -2.97
N TYR A 116 -4.76 -0.60 -1.96
CA TYR A 116 -3.94 0.06 -0.94
C TYR A 116 -3.11 -0.93 -0.13
N GLY A 117 -3.69 -2.05 0.29
CA GLY A 117 -2.97 -3.11 1.00
C GLY A 117 -1.84 -3.71 0.16
N TYR A 118 -2.09 -3.92 -1.15
CA TYR A 118 -1.05 -4.34 -2.09
C TYR A 118 0.09 -3.33 -2.15
N LEU A 119 -0.23 -2.05 -2.32
CA LEU A 119 0.74 -0.97 -2.40
C LEU A 119 1.52 -0.82 -1.08
N ALA A 120 0.82 -0.73 0.05
CA ALA A 120 1.41 -0.56 1.36
C ALA A 120 2.39 -1.69 1.74
N SER A 121 2.16 -2.91 1.23
CA SER A 121 3.06 -4.05 1.48
C SER A 121 4.30 -4.07 0.60
N ARG A 122 4.34 -3.32 -0.51
CA ARG A 122 5.38 -3.38 -1.53
C ARG A 122 6.12 -2.08 -1.75
N TYR A 123 5.44 -0.97 -1.59
CA TYR A 123 6.01 0.36 -1.80
C TYR A 123 7.17 0.64 -0.85
N ARG A 124 8.21 1.21 -1.40
CA ARG A 124 9.37 1.72 -0.66
C ARG A 124 9.72 3.13 -1.13
N PRO A 125 10.31 3.96 -0.28
CA PRO A 125 10.78 5.28 -0.70
C PRO A 125 11.62 5.20 -1.97
N GLY A 126 11.31 6.06 -2.95
CA GLY A 126 11.91 6.08 -4.27
C GLY A 126 11.15 5.32 -5.35
N ASP A 127 10.18 4.46 -5.00
CA ASP A 127 9.31 3.81 -5.98
C ASP A 127 8.34 4.82 -6.62
N LYS A 128 7.84 4.48 -7.82
CA LYS A 128 6.83 5.24 -8.56
C LYS A 128 5.47 4.52 -8.50
N ILE A 129 4.39 5.28 -8.59
CA ILE A 129 3.02 4.79 -8.66
C ILE A 129 2.38 5.38 -9.92
#